data_a8c35f9d95a51f0813e780900f4b2724
#
_entry.id   a8c35f9d95a51f0813e780900f4b2724
#
_cell.length_a   1.000
_cell.length_b   1.000
_cell.length_c   1.000
_cell.angle_alpha   90.00
_cell.angle_beta   90.00
_cell.angle_gamma   90.00
#
_symmetry.space_group_name_H-M   'P 1'
#
loop_
_entity.id
_entity.type
_entity.pdbx_description
1 polymer ?
#
loop_
_entity_poly.entity_id
_entity_poly.type
_entity_poly.pdbx_seq_one_letter_code
_entity_poly.pdbx_strand_id
1 'polypeptide(L)'
;MKPEDAIPTTWTTGTTEVFKTGTWRAALPQHIHAPSPCHAACPVNGDIAEWIGRARAHDFRGAWEILTRHNPFPAVAGRICHHPCEAACNRAGFDESLAICRLERYVGDRALAEGWAFAPIEAPRKERIAVVGGGPSGLSAAYHLRRRGYAVTLFESRPELGGLMRYGIPSYRLARSVLDGEIARIVDLGIDVHCGESLETPKDFERLRREFDAVYLAIGARCQKRLPRLDYTQPWVVDGADYLARANSGDPPALGKRVVVIGGGSGAIDVARSAPAMRSRSLRWKA
;
A
#
# COMPACT_ATOMS: atom_id res chain seq x y z
N MET A 1 -14.18 3.20 34.46
CA MET A 1 -13.89 3.61 35.86
C MET A 1 -14.75 4.84 36.12
N LYS A 2 -15.63 4.78 37.11
CA LYS A 2 -16.47 5.94 37.44
C LYS A 2 -15.57 7.01 38.11
N PRO A 3 -15.93 8.29 38.02
CA PRO A 3 -15.14 9.37 38.64
C PRO A 3 -14.86 9.15 40.12
N GLU A 4 -15.75 8.49 40.82
CA GLU A 4 -15.64 8.12 42.22
C GLU A 4 -14.59 7.01 42.52
N ASP A 5 -14.21 6.23 41.49
CA ASP A 5 -13.21 5.15 41.62
C ASP A 5 -11.77 5.64 41.37
N ALA A 6 -11.61 6.88 40.94
CA ALA A 6 -10.30 7.50 40.75
C ALA A 6 -9.78 8.00 42.10
N ILE A 7 -9.25 7.11 42.93
CA ILE A 7 -8.45 7.51 44.11
C ILE A 7 -7.15 8.09 43.58
N PRO A 8 -6.92 9.39 43.75
CA PRO A 8 -5.61 9.93 43.42
C PRO A 8 -4.60 9.23 44.34
N THR A 9 -3.59 8.62 43.74
CA THR A 9 -2.41 8.10 44.44
C THR A 9 -1.57 9.25 45.02
N THR A 10 -2.24 10.21 45.59
CA THR A 10 -1.57 11.39 46.13
C THR A 10 -1.18 11.16 47.57
N TRP A 11 -0.06 11.57 47.87
CA TRP A 11 0.74 11.64 49.06
C TRP A 11 0.07 12.41 50.21
N THR A 12 -1.19 12.87 50.08
CA THR A 12 -1.94 13.50 51.15
C THR A 12 -3.24 12.75 51.43
N THR A 13 -3.54 12.46 52.67
CA THR A 13 -4.80 11.92 53.13
C THR A 13 -5.89 13.00 53.30
N GLY A 14 -5.54 14.28 53.11
CA GLY A 14 -6.44 15.42 53.23
C GLY A 14 -7.11 15.81 51.93
N THR A 15 -8.30 16.42 52.01
CA THR A 15 -8.95 17.00 50.87
C THR A 15 -8.26 18.33 50.49
N THR A 16 -8.16 18.63 49.19
CA THR A 16 -7.62 19.92 48.72
C THR A 16 -8.58 21.09 48.87
N GLU A 17 -9.69 20.94 49.59
CA GLU A 17 -10.69 21.97 49.86
C GLU A 17 -10.14 23.16 50.62
N VAL A 18 -9.11 22.93 51.42
CA VAL A 18 -8.35 23.95 52.17
C VAL A 18 -7.66 24.93 51.23
N PHE A 19 -7.27 24.46 50.05
CA PHE A 19 -6.64 25.27 49.01
C PHE A 19 -7.69 25.78 48.05
N LYS A 20 -7.98 27.06 48.03
CA LYS A 20 -8.88 27.70 47.08
C LYS A 20 -8.29 27.70 45.67
N THR A 21 -8.17 26.49 45.09
CA THR A 21 -7.47 26.24 43.84
C THR A 21 -8.37 26.32 42.60
N GLY A 22 -9.57 26.91 42.72
CA GLY A 22 -10.50 27.04 41.59
C GLY A 22 -11.38 25.83 41.37
N THR A 23 -12.02 25.79 40.20
CA THR A 23 -13.04 24.80 39.83
C THR A 23 -12.45 23.55 39.10
N TRP A 24 -11.17 23.38 39.07
CA TRP A 24 -10.52 22.27 38.37
C TRP A 24 -10.94 20.88 38.89
N ARG A 25 -11.49 20.80 40.12
CA ARG A 25 -12.09 19.57 40.65
C ARG A 25 -13.37 19.12 39.95
N ALA A 26 -14.04 20.05 39.25
CA ALA A 26 -15.25 19.73 38.50
C ALA A 26 -14.94 19.00 37.17
N ALA A 27 -13.66 18.91 36.78
CA ALA A 27 -13.22 18.25 35.59
C ALA A 27 -12.10 17.26 35.91
N LEU A 28 -12.36 15.97 35.73
CA LEU A 28 -11.31 14.97 35.78
C LEU A 28 -10.58 14.92 34.44
N PRO A 29 -9.25 14.98 34.40
CA PRO A 29 -8.53 14.80 33.16
C PRO A 29 -8.80 13.40 32.61
N GLN A 30 -9.33 13.34 31.39
CA GLN A 30 -9.46 12.10 30.67
C GLN A 30 -8.22 11.88 29.81
N HIS A 31 -7.62 10.69 29.93
CA HIS A 31 -6.58 10.27 29.00
C HIS A 31 -7.25 9.94 27.66
N ILE A 32 -7.09 10.82 26.67
CA ILE A 32 -7.53 10.56 25.30
C ILE A 32 -6.41 9.77 24.61
N HIS A 33 -6.70 8.53 24.24
CA HIS A 33 -5.77 7.71 23.49
C HIS A 33 -5.70 8.25 22.06
N ALA A 34 -4.71 9.08 21.76
CA ALA A 34 -4.44 9.54 20.42
C ALA A 34 -3.53 8.51 19.69
N PRO A 35 -3.74 8.29 18.38
CA PRO A 35 -2.82 7.45 17.61
C PRO A 35 -1.42 8.05 17.61
N SER A 36 -0.39 7.19 17.54
CA SER A 36 0.99 7.66 17.40
C SER A 36 1.14 8.47 16.10
N PRO A 37 2.05 9.47 16.04
CA PRO A 37 2.23 10.28 14.82
C PRO A 37 2.54 9.45 13.57
N CYS A 38 3.29 8.36 13.72
CA CYS A 38 3.57 7.45 12.61
C CYS A 38 2.30 6.74 12.11
N HIS A 39 1.38 6.34 13.01
CA HIS A 39 0.08 5.80 12.62
C HIS A 39 -0.77 6.86 11.91
N ALA A 40 -0.86 8.07 12.47
CA ALA A 40 -1.64 9.16 11.88
C ALA A 40 -1.13 9.58 10.50
N ALA A 41 0.18 9.47 10.24
CA ALA A 41 0.78 9.77 8.96
C ALA A 41 0.68 8.61 7.94
N CYS A 42 0.35 7.39 8.40
CA CYS A 42 0.24 6.23 7.52
C CYS A 42 -1.05 6.30 6.69
N PRO A 43 -0.99 6.30 5.35
CA PRO A 43 -2.19 6.43 4.51
C PRO A 43 -3.13 5.23 4.59
N VAL A 44 -2.68 4.10 5.16
CA VAL A 44 -3.50 2.89 5.36
C VAL A 44 -3.84 2.65 6.83
N ASN A 45 -3.56 3.60 7.73
CA ASN A 45 -3.82 3.48 9.18
C ASN A 45 -3.23 2.21 9.80
N GLY A 46 -1.98 1.94 9.51
CA GLY A 46 -1.34 0.65 9.80
C GLY A 46 -0.85 0.52 11.24
N ASP A 47 -1.66 0.42 12.27
CA ASP A 47 -1.37 0.11 13.69
C ASP A 47 0.12 -0.02 14.09
N ILE A 48 0.94 0.99 13.69
CA ILE A 48 2.41 0.89 13.63
C ILE A 48 3.03 0.60 15.00
N ALA A 49 2.57 1.27 16.04
CA ALA A 49 3.08 1.06 17.40
C ALA A 49 2.79 -0.36 17.90
N GLU A 50 1.61 -0.92 17.53
CA GLU A 50 1.18 -2.25 17.96
C GLU A 50 2.03 -3.34 17.32
N TRP A 51 2.17 -3.33 15.97
CA TRP A 51 2.95 -4.36 15.31
C TRP A 51 4.46 -4.26 15.60
N ILE A 52 5.01 -3.04 15.80
CA ILE A 52 6.40 -2.87 16.25
C ILE A 52 6.58 -3.43 17.65
N GLY A 53 5.61 -3.26 18.53
CA GLY A 53 5.62 -3.85 19.87
C GLY A 53 5.72 -5.38 19.81
N ARG A 54 4.98 -6.03 18.94
CA ARG A 54 5.10 -7.47 18.69
C ARG A 54 6.46 -7.86 18.12
N ALA A 55 6.91 -7.13 17.09
CA ALA A 55 8.22 -7.40 16.49
C ALA A 55 9.37 -7.24 17.49
N ARG A 56 9.30 -6.27 18.42
CA ARG A 56 10.26 -6.11 19.53
C ARG A 56 10.28 -7.33 20.46
N ALA A 57 9.13 -7.95 20.66
CA ALA A 57 9.03 -9.18 21.45
C ALA A 57 9.40 -10.44 20.65
N HIS A 58 9.95 -10.30 19.46
CA HIS A 58 10.24 -11.38 18.50
C HIS A 58 9.02 -12.18 18.04
N ASP A 59 7.81 -11.69 18.31
CA ASP A 59 6.55 -12.24 17.79
C ASP A 59 6.30 -11.66 16.37
N PHE A 60 7.07 -12.13 15.39
CA PHE A 60 6.98 -11.63 14.02
C PHE A 60 5.69 -12.08 13.33
N ARG A 61 5.16 -13.24 13.70
CA ARG A 61 3.87 -13.71 13.20
C ARG A 61 2.73 -12.80 13.66
N GLY A 62 2.67 -12.48 14.94
CA GLY A 62 1.68 -11.54 15.49
C GLY A 62 1.86 -10.12 14.92
N ALA A 63 3.11 -9.68 14.68
CA ALA A 63 3.38 -8.41 14.00
C ALA A 63 2.79 -8.40 12.57
N TRP A 64 2.98 -9.48 11.79
CA TRP A 64 2.43 -9.63 10.46
C TRP A 64 0.89 -9.65 10.46
N GLU A 65 0.28 -10.32 11.40
CA GLU A 65 -1.19 -10.38 11.54
C GLU A 65 -1.78 -8.99 11.81
N ILE A 66 -1.10 -8.16 12.60
CA ILE A 66 -1.49 -6.77 12.83
C ILE A 66 -1.30 -5.93 11.57
N LEU A 67 -0.12 -5.99 10.94
CA LEU A 67 0.17 -5.30 9.68
C LEU A 67 -0.90 -5.58 8.62
N THR A 68 -1.26 -6.84 8.47
CA THR A 68 -2.18 -7.27 7.43
C THR A 68 -3.66 -6.99 7.73
N ARG A 69 -3.99 -6.45 8.90
CA ARG A 69 -5.34 -5.89 9.13
C ARG A 69 -5.67 -4.78 8.13
N HIS A 70 -4.67 -3.99 7.73
CA HIS A 70 -4.82 -2.81 6.90
C HIS A 70 -4.04 -2.89 5.58
N ASN A 71 -2.87 -3.51 5.58
CA ASN A 71 -1.98 -3.61 4.43
C ASN A 71 -1.74 -5.08 4.04
N PRO A 72 -2.36 -5.59 2.96
CA PRO A 72 -2.16 -6.97 2.52
C PRO A 72 -0.79 -7.22 1.85
N PHE A 73 0.05 -6.19 1.69
CA PHE A 73 1.32 -6.22 0.95
C PHE A 73 2.53 -5.75 1.78
N PRO A 74 2.81 -6.29 2.98
CA PRO A 74 3.88 -5.78 3.82
C PRO A 74 5.28 -5.92 3.17
N ALA A 75 5.57 -7.01 2.45
CA ALA A 75 6.84 -7.19 1.77
C ALA A 75 7.01 -6.22 0.57
N VAL A 76 5.94 -5.96 -0.15
CA VAL A 76 5.90 -4.96 -1.24
C VAL A 76 6.00 -3.55 -0.66
N ALA A 77 5.18 -3.19 0.32
CA ALA A 77 5.17 -1.87 0.95
C ALA A 77 6.53 -1.53 1.55
N GLY A 78 7.17 -2.48 2.23
CA GLY A 78 8.51 -2.34 2.75
C GLY A 78 9.62 -2.12 1.70
N ARG A 79 9.28 -2.13 0.40
CA ARG A 79 10.20 -1.84 -0.73
C ARG A 79 9.87 -0.57 -1.49
N ILE A 80 8.60 -0.21 -1.58
CA ILE A 80 8.15 0.84 -2.50
C ILE A 80 7.36 1.98 -1.85
N CYS A 81 6.98 1.86 -0.57
CA CYS A 81 6.31 2.93 0.15
C CYS A 81 7.24 4.14 0.33
N HIS A 82 6.68 5.35 0.33
CA HIS A 82 7.42 6.61 0.55
C HIS A 82 7.67 6.91 2.02
N HIS A 83 7.22 6.09 2.94
CA HIS A 83 7.46 6.12 4.39
C HIS A 83 7.08 7.44 5.09
N PRO A 84 5.88 7.99 4.91
CA PRO A 84 5.48 9.20 5.63
C PRO A 84 5.47 8.99 7.15
N CYS A 85 5.30 7.75 7.59
CA CYS A 85 5.40 7.35 8.99
C CYS A 85 6.79 7.58 9.61
N GLU A 86 7.86 7.39 8.84
CA GLU A 86 9.24 7.68 9.29
C GLU A 86 9.47 9.18 9.38
N ALA A 87 8.96 9.96 8.42
CA ALA A 87 9.05 11.42 8.46
C ALA A 87 8.30 12.03 9.65
N ALA A 88 7.21 11.39 10.11
CA ALA A 88 6.42 11.82 11.26
C ALA A 88 6.87 11.18 12.59
N CYS A 89 7.96 10.43 12.61
CA CYS A 89 8.39 9.72 13.80
C CYS A 89 8.89 10.68 14.87
N ASN A 90 8.27 10.67 16.06
CA ASN A 90 8.69 11.49 17.21
C ASN A 90 10.14 11.25 17.63
N ARG A 91 10.65 10.06 17.39
CA ARG A 91 12.01 9.71 17.73
C ARG A 91 13.05 10.55 16.96
N ALA A 92 12.68 11.01 15.75
CA ALA A 92 13.54 11.89 14.95
C ALA A 92 13.92 13.20 15.64
N GLY A 93 13.12 13.67 16.61
CA GLY A 93 13.44 14.84 17.43
C GLY A 93 14.41 14.54 18.60
N PHE A 94 14.71 13.27 18.82
CA PHE A 94 15.55 12.82 19.93
C PHE A 94 16.88 12.22 19.47
N ASP A 95 16.83 11.31 18.48
CA ASP A 95 18.01 10.70 17.84
C ASP A 95 17.75 10.48 16.34
N GLU A 96 17.19 9.34 15.94
CA GLU A 96 16.87 8.99 14.56
C GLU A 96 15.46 8.41 14.45
N SER A 97 14.80 8.63 13.30
CA SER A 97 13.54 7.96 13.00
C SER A 97 13.71 6.44 13.06
N LEU A 98 12.69 5.75 13.59
CA LEU A 98 12.64 4.29 13.46
C LEU A 98 12.59 3.90 11.99
N ALA A 99 13.38 2.90 11.59
CA ALA A 99 13.39 2.34 10.25
C ALA A 99 12.17 1.43 10.02
N ILE A 100 10.97 2.02 10.08
CA ILE A 100 9.67 1.35 10.07
C ILE A 100 9.51 0.51 8.81
N CYS A 101 9.85 1.09 7.65
CA CYS A 101 9.76 0.41 6.37
C CYS A 101 10.69 -0.81 6.28
N ARG A 102 11.91 -0.70 6.78
CA ARG A 102 12.84 -1.84 6.79
C ARG A 102 12.34 -2.98 7.67
N LEU A 103 11.74 -2.64 8.81
CA LEU A 103 11.15 -3.61 9.71
C LEU A 103 9.90 -4.25 9.08
N GLU A 104 9.03 -3.45 8.45
CA GLU A 104 7.88 -3.94 7.70
C GLU A 104 8.30 -4.91 6.59
N ARG A 105 9.35 -4.53 5.82
CA ARG A 105 9.96 -5.41 4.82
C ARG A 105 10.44 -6.72 5.43
N TYR A 106 11.15 -6.66 6.55
CA TYR A 106 11.66 -7.86 7.22
C TYR A 106 10.53 -8.80 7.64
N VAL A 107 9.47 -8.26 8.26
CA VAL A 107 8.30 -9.04 8.66
C VAL A 107 7.59 -9.65 7.46
N GLY A 108 7.42 -8.86 6.39
CA GLY A 108 6.81 -9.32 5.14
C GLY A 108 7.61 -10.41 4.43
N ASP A 109 8.93 -10.23 4.34
CA ASP A 109 9.85 -11.22 3.73
C ASP A 109 9.85 -12.53 4.52
N ARG A 110 9.85 -12.43 5.84
CA ARG A 110 9.77 -13.61 6.72
C ARG A 110 8.44 -14.34 6.54
N ALA A 111 7.34 -13.59 6.43
CA ALA A 111 6.04 -14.17 6.15
C ALA A 111 6.00 -14.96 4.84
N LEU A 112 6.68 -14.46 3.80
CA LEU A 112 6.82 -15.18 2.52
C LEU A 112 7.69 -16.42 2.67
N ALA A 113 8.84 -16.31 3.33
CA ALA A 113 9.79 -17.41 3.50
C ALA A 113 9.21 -18.55 4.33
N GLU A 114 8.41 -18.23 5.36
CA GLU A 114 7.79 -19.21 6.24
C GLU A 114 6.38 -19.66 5.77
N GLY A 115 5.91 -19.13 4.63
CA GLY A 115 4.63 -19.54 4.04
C GLY A 115 3.40 -19.20 4.90
N TRP A 116 3.42 -18.04 5.59
CA TRP A 116 2.28 -17.66 6.44
C TRP A 116 1.05 -17.35 5.60
N ALA A 117 -0.04 -18.03 5.91
CA ALA A 117 -1.34 -17.82 5.28
C ALA A 117 -2.23 -16.90 6.13
N PHE A 118 -3.15 -16.20 5.47
CA PHE A 118 -4.22 -15.48 6.16
C PHE A 118 -5.18 -16.44 6.86
N ALA A 119 -5.80 -15.98 7.95
CA ALA A 119 -6.80 -16.76 8.64
C ALA A 119 -7.98 -17.12 7.71
N PRO A 120 -8.55 -18.32 7.83
CA PRO A 120 -9.73 -18.72 7.07
C PRO A 120 -10.90 -17.76 7.27
N ILE A 121 -11.82 -17.76 6.31
CA ILE A 121 -13.05 -16.95 6.37
C ILE A 121 -14.08 -17.71 7.19
N GLU A 122 -14.41 -17.16 8.37
CA GLU A 122 -15.30 -17.83 9.33
C GLU A 122 -16.78 -17.68 9.00
N ALA A 123 -17.16 -16.56 8.36
CA ALA A 123 -18.57 -16.23 8.10
C ALA A 123 -18.79 -15.85 6.62
N PRO A 124 -18.97 -16.82 5.72
CA PRO A 124 -19.23 -16.52 4.32
C PRO A 124 -20.59 -15.81 4.15
N ARG A 125 -20.59 -14.82 3.28
CA ARG A 125 -21.78 -14.05 2.87
C ARG A 125 -22.30 -14.54 1.53
N LYS A 126 -23.55 -14.21 1.23
CA LYS A 126 -24.20 -14.61 -0.03
C LYS A 126 -23.89 -13.65 -1.17
N GLU A 127 -23.59 -12.40 -0.83
CA GLU A 127 -23.37 -11.33 -1.81
C GLU A 127 -22.07 -11.56 -2.59
N ARG A 128 -22.17 -11.37 -3.89
CA ARG A 128 -21.10 -11.51 -4.87
C ARG A 128 -20.61 -10.15 -5.32
N ILE A 129 -19.31 -9.92 -5.24
CA ILE A 129 -18.71 -8.63 -5.60
C ILE A 129 -17.77 -8.81 -6.80
N ALA A 130 -17.98 -8.03 -7.85
CA ALA A 130 -17.03 -7.92 -8.94
C ALA A 130 -15.99 -6.83 -8.62
N VAL A 131 -14.70 -7.16 -8.78
CA VAL A 131 -13.60 -6.20 -8.71
C VAL A 131 -12.97 -6.08 -10.10
N VAL A 132 -12.96 -4.88 -10.68
CA VAL A 132 -12.46 -4.62 -12.03
C VAL A 132 -11.10 -3.93 -11.94
N GLY A 133 -10.05 -4.67 -12.26
CA GLY A 133 -8.65 -4.26 -12.21
C GLY A 133 -7.87 -4.97 -11.12
N GLY A 134 -6.85 -5.74 -11.51
CA GLY A 134 -5.95 -6.54 -10.65
C GLY A 134 -4.72 -5.78 -10.17
N GLY A 135 -4.76 -4.45 -10.12
CA GLY A 135 -3.72 -3.60 -9.54
C GLY A 135 -3.78 -3.53 -8.01
N PRO A 136 -2.94 -2.67 -7.37
CA PRO A 136 -2.87 -2.59 -5.91
C PRO A 136 -4.22 -2.27 -5.26
N SER A 137 -5.02 -1.38 -5.87
CA SER A 137 -6.35 -1.03 -5.36
C SER A 137 -7.32 -2.20 -5.42
N GLY A 138 -7.39 -2.91 -6.56
CA GLY A 138 -8.30 -4.05 -6.72
C GLY A 138 -7.93 -5.23 -5.86
N LEU A 139 -6.65 -5.57 -5.78
CA LEU A 139 -6.15 -6.64 -4.91
C LEU A 139 -6.39 -6.33 -3.43
N SER A 140 -6.18 -5.08 -2.99
CA SER A 140 -6.49 -4.67 -1.62
C SER A 140 -7.99 -4.74 -1.35
N ALA A 141 -8.84 -4.27 -2.28
CA ALA A 141 -10.29 -4.38 -2.14
C ALA A 141 -10.75 -5.84 -2.07
N ALA A 142 -10.24 -6.68 -2.97
CA ALA A 142 -10.54 -8.12 -2.98
C ALA A 142 -10.16 -8.79 -1.66
N TYR A 143 -8.96 -8.48 -1.13
CA TYR A 143 -8.51 -8.94 0.18
C TYR A 143 -9.49 -8.57 1.29
N HIS A 144 -9.81 -7.29 1.42
CA HIS A 144 -10.66 -6.81 2.50
C HIS A 144 -12.11 -7.30 2.38
N LEU A 145 -12.62 -7.45 1.16
CA LEU A 145 -13.94 -8.00 0.91
C LEU A 145 -14.00 -9.49 1.28
N ARG A 146 -12.99 -10.28 0.86
CA ARG A 146 -12.89 -11.69 1.23
C ARG A 146 -12.79 -11.86 2.75
N ARG A 147 -11.98 -11.06 3.42
CA ARG A 147 -11.86 -11.07 4.89
C ARG A 147 -13.19 -10.77 5.60
N ARG A 148 -14.12 -10.08 4.93
CA ARG A 148 -15.49 -9.84 5.41
C ARG A 148 -16.51 -10.90 4.99
N GLY A 149 -16.06 -11.96 4.30
CA GLY A 149 -16.89 -13.08 3.90
C GLY A 149 -17.54 -12.99 2.53
N TYR A 150 -17.39 -11.88 1.80
CA TYR A 150 -17.99 -11.74 0.47
C TYR A 150 -17.35 -12.68 -0.54
N ALA A 151 -18.15 -13.21 -1.47
CA ALA A 151 -17.63 -13.88 -2.66
C ALA A 151 -17.08 -12.81 -3.63
N VAL A 152 -15.83 -12.95 -4.06
CA VAL A 152 -15.16 -11.95 -4.90
C VAL A 152 -14.69 -12.59 -6.20
N THR A 153 -15.08 -11.98 -7.33
CA THR A 153 -14.52 -12.26 -8.66
C THR A 153 -13.73 -11.05 -9.12
N LEU A 154 -12.47 -11.25 -9.51
CA LEU A 154 -11.56 -10.21 -9.93
C LEU A 154 -11.27 -10.33 -11.42
N PHE A 155 -11.54 -9.27 -12.18
CA PHE A 155 -11.29 -9.17 -13.61
C PHE A 155 -10.06 -8.30 -13.86
N GLU A 156 -9.11 -8.78 -14.65
CA GLU A 156 -7.92 -8.05 -15.07
C GLU A 156 -7.71 -8.16 -16.58
N SER A 157 -7.52 -7.03 -17.23
CA SER A 157 -7.34 -6.96 -18.69
C SER A 157 -5.99 -7.51 -19.17
N ARG A 158 -5.00 -7.53 -18.29
CA ARG A 158 -3.66 -8.05 -18.58
C ARG A 158 -3.55 -9.53 -18.22
N PRO A 159 -2.55 -10.26 -18.76
CA PRO A 159 -2.37 -11.68 -18.46
C PRO A 159 -1.98 -11.97 -17.01
N GLU A 160 -1.48 -10.99 -16.27
CA GLU A 160 -1.01 -11.17 -14.91
C GLU A 160 -1.49 -10.05 -13.98
N LEU A 161 -1.76 -10.41 -12.73
CA LEU A 161 -2.11 -9.48 -11.66
C LEU A 161 -0.92 -8.61 -11.22
N GLY A 162 -1.22 -7.50 -10.56
CA GLY A 162 -0.23 -6.60 -9.97
C GLY A 162 -0.29 -5.17 -10.50
N GLY A 163 -0.90 -4.94 -11.67
CA GLY A 163 -1.08 -3.60 -12.24
C GLY A 163 0.23 -2.81 -12.26
N LEU A 164 0.24 -1.59 -11.72
CA LEU A 164 1.42 -0.73 -11.71
C LEU A 164 2.62 -1.33 -10.95
N MET A 165 2.39 -2.16 -9.92
CA MET A 165 3.46 -2.84 -9.20
C MET A 165 4.24 -3.81 -10.10
N ARG A 166 3.58 -4.44 -11.07
CA ARG A 166 4.20 -5.35 -12.03
C ARG A 166 4.71 -4.62 -13.27
N TYR A 167 3.86 -3.81 -13.87
CA TYR A 167 4.11 -3.23 -15.19
C TYR A 167 4.82 -1.88 -15.14
N GLY A 168 4.70 -1.13 -14.03
CA GLY A 168 5.32 0.18 -13.88
C GLY A 168 6.60 0.19 -13.07
N ILE A 169 6.77 -0.75 -12.12
CA ILE A 169 7.95 -0.79 -11.25
C ILE A 169 8.93 -1.84 -11.75
N PRO A 170 10.20 -1.46 -12.04
CA PRO A 170 11.21 -2.41 -12.49
C PRO A 170 11.54 -3.49 -11.46
N SER A 171 11.95 -4.68 -11.94
CA SER A 171 12.25 -5.83 -11.09
C SER A 171 13.40 -5.61 -10.10
N TYR A 172 14.33 -4.71 -10.41
CA TYR A 172 15.43 -4.37 -9.49
C TYR A 172 14.96 -3.55 -8.27
N ARG A 173 13.77 -2.93 -8.32
CA ARG A 173 13.14 -2.28 -7.17
C ARG A 173 12.16 -3.20 -6.45
N LEU A 174 11.40 -3.97 -7.21
CA LEU A 174 10.40 -4.91 -6.70
C LEU A 174 10.56 -6.24 -7.44
N ALA A 175 11.24 -7.19 -6.81
CA ALA A 175 11.43 -8.53 -7.35
C ALA A 175 10.07 -9.21 -7.61
N ARG A 176 9.92 -9.83 -8.78
CA ARG A 176 8.66 -10.48 -9.19
C ARG A 176 8.24 -11.58 -8.23
N SER A 177 9.19 -12.36 -7.72
CA SER A 177 8.91 -13.40 -6.72
C SER A 177 8.26 -12.88 -5.44
N VAL A 178 8.63 -11.66 -4.99
CA VAL A 178 8.01 -11.02 -3.81
C VAL A 178 6.59 -10.58 -4.13
N LEU A 179 6.39 -9.95 -5.28
CA LEU A 179 5.06 -9.50 -5.72
C LEU A 179 4.13 -10.69 -5.90
N ASP A 180 4.59 -11.73 -6.60
CA ASP A 180 3.81 -12.93 -6.89
C ASP A 180 3.45 -13.68 -5.62
N GLY A 181 4.37 -13.78 -4.67
CA GLY A 181 4.09 -14.43 -3.38
C GLY A 181 3.02 -13.71 -2.55
N GLU A 182 3.02 -12.37 -2.53
CA GLU A 182 1.96 -11.64 -1.83
C GLU A 182 0.63 -11.67 -2.58
N ILE A 183 0.64 -11.62 -3.91
CA ILE A 183 -0.58 -11.77 -4.72
C ILE A 183 -1.17 -13.18 -4.55
N ALA A 184 -0.36 -14.22 -4.64
CA ALA A 184 -0.81 -15.60 -4.45
C ALA A 184 -1.52 -15.78 -3.10
N ARG A 185 -0.93 -15.27 -2.03
CA ARG A 185 -1.53 -15.33 -0.69
C ARG A 185 -2.91 -14.64 -0.61
N ILE A 186 -3.09 -13.53 -1.35
CA ILE A 186 -4.39 -12.85 -1.43
C ILE A 186 -5.39 -13.70 -2.22
N VAL A 187 -4.96 -14.26 -3.35
CA VAL A 187 -5.80 -15.11 -4.21
C VAL A 187 -6.23 -16.39 -3.47
N ASP A 188 -5.33 -16.96 -2.67
CA ASP A 188 -5.56 -18.15 -1.85
C ASP A 188 -6.68 -17.97 -0.80
N LEU A 189 -7.14 -16.75 -0.55
CA LEU A 189 -8.39 -16.51 0.20
C LEU A 189 -9.64 -16.98 -0.56
N GLY A 190 -9.52 -17.54 -1.74
CA GLY A 190 -10.60 -18.01 -2.58
C GLY A 190 -11.22 -16.90 -3.43
N ILE A 191 -10.37 -16.03 -3.98
CA ILE A 191 -10.78 -15.03 -4.99
C ILE A 191 -10.81 -15.74 -6.35
N ASP A 192 -11.93 -15.62 -7.06
CA ASP A 192 -12.07 -16.08 -8.44
C ASP A 192 -11.43 -15.05 -9.38
N VAL A 193 -10.41 -15.46 -10.15
CA VAL A 193 -9.56 -14.53 -10.93
C VAL A 193 -9.68 -14.81 -12.42
N HIS A 194 -10.01 -13.75 -13.18
CA HIS A 194 -10.11 -13.74 -14.62
C HIS A 194 -9.11 -12.75 -15.22
N CYS A 195 -7.94 -13.26 -15.63
CA CYS A 195 -6.93 -12.47 -16.35
C CYS A 195 -7.15 -12.52 -17.86
N GLY A 196 -6.74 -11.45 -18.57
CA GLY A 196 -6.94 -11.31 -20.02
C GLY A 196 -8.35 -10.89 -20.40
N GLU A 197 -9.22 -10.59 -19.43
CA GLU A 197 -10.59 -10.15 -19.65
C GLU A 197 -10.70 -8.63 -19.55
N SER A 198 -10.83 -7.96 -20.69
CA SER A 198 -11.01 -6.50 -20.77
C SER A 198 -12.48 -6.13 -20.77
N LEU A 199 -12.87 -5.21 -19.92
CA LEU A 199 -14.23 -4.67 -19.82
C LEU A 199 -14.21 -3.26 -20.40
N GLU A 200 -14.59 -3.13 -21.67
CA GLU A 200 -14.38 -1.91 -22.44
C GLU A 200 -15.67 -1.20 -22.83
N THR A 201 -16.79 -1.91 -22.77
CA THR A 201 -18.06 -1.38 -23.26
C THR A 201 -19.08 -1.16 -22.15
N PRO A 202 -20.06 -0.26 -22.35
CA PRO A 202 -21.19 -0.13 -21.42
C PRO A 202 -21.94 -1.44 -21.19
N LYS A 203 -22.00 -2.33 -22.21
CA LYS A 203 -22.65 -3.63 -22.08
C LYS A 203 -21.94 -4.56 -21.11
N ASP A 204 -20.61 -4.51 -21.06
CA ASP A 204 -19.82 -5.29 -20.10
C ASP A 204 -20.15 -4.85 -18.68
N PHE A 205 -20.25 -3.54 -18.47
CA PHE A 205 -20.61 -3.00 -17.16
C PHE A 205 -22.05 -3.35 -16.75
N GLU A 206 -22.99 -3.28 -17.69
CA GLU A 206 -24.37 -3.70 -17.46
C GLU A 206 -24.49 -5.20 -17.16
N ARG A 207 -23.66 -6.04 -17.80
CA ARG A 207 -23.54 -7.47 -17.48
C ARG A 207 -23.11 -7.65 -16.02
N LEU A 208 -22.03 -7.00 -15.60
CA LEU A 208 -21.55 -7.09 -14.20
C LEU A 208 -22.59 -6.62 -13.20
N ARG A 209 -23.32 -5.55 -13.51
CA ARG A 209 -24.40 -5.05 -12.62
C ARG A 209 -25.57 -6.02 -12.48
N ARG A 210 -25.78 -6.93 -13.42
CA ARG A 210 -26.81 -7.97 -13.34
C ARG A 210 -26.34 -9.23 -12.64
N GLU A 211 -25.05 -9.54 -12.77
CA GLU A 211 -24.45 -10.78 -12.25
C GLU A 211 -23.94 -10.66 -10.81
N PHE A 212 -23.65 -9.44 -10.36
CA PHE A 212 -23.04 -9.16 -9.06
C PHE A 212 -23.88 -8.15 -8.27
N ASP A 213 -23.84 -8.29 -6.93
CA ASP A 213 -24.54 -7.39 -6.03
C ASP A 213 -23.86 -6.02 -5.93
N ALA A 214 -22.54 -5.96 -6.17
CA ALA A 214 -21.78 -4.72 -6.28
C ALA A 214 -20.59 -4.87 -7.24
N VAL A 215 -20.16 -3.74 -7.81
CA VAL A 215 -19.00 -3.64 -8.69
C VAL A 215 -18.04 -2.59 -8.15
N TYR A 216 -16.79 -2.99 -7.90
CA TYR A 216 -15.71 -2.10 -7.49
C TYR A 216 -14.78 -1.83 -8.67
N LEU A 217 -14.68 -0.56 -9.09
CA LEU A 217 -13.84 -0.15 -10.21
C LEU A 217 -12.45 0.26 -9.72
N ALA A 218 -11.44 -0.51 -10.11
CA ALA A 218 -10.02 -0.31 -9.77
C ALA A 218 -9.14 -0.24 -11.03
N ILE A 219 -9.65 0.36 -12.10
CA ILE A 219 -9.06 0.37 -13.44
C ILE A 219 -7.75 1.16 -13.57
N GLY A 220 -7.35 1.89 -12.50
CA GLY A 220 -6.13 2.69 -12.46
C GLY A 220 -6.16 3.93 -13.35
N ALA A 221 -5.00 4.58 -13.52
CA ALA A 221 -4.84 5.78 -14.34
C ALA A 221 -4.08 5.42 -15.63
N ARG A 222 -4.77 4.93 -16.64
CA ARG A 222 -4.15 4.51 -17.92
C ARG A 222 -3.81 5.67 -18.85
N CYS A 223 -4.54 6.79 -18.73
CA CYS A 223 -4.28 7.98 -19.54
C CYS A 223 -3.20 8.85 -18.89
N GLN A 224 -2.11 9.03 -19.59
CA GLN A 224 -1.00 9.84 -19.11
C GLN A 224 -1.18 11.31 -19.46
N LYS A 225 -0.64 12.19 -18.61
CA LYS A 225 -0.59 13.61 -18.93
C LYS A 225 0.46 13.83 -20.01
N ARG A 226 0.04 14.37 -21.16
CA ARG A 226 0.91 14.71 -22.27
C ARG A 226 1.48 16.13 -22.10
N LEU A 227 2.74 16.30 -22.45
CA LEU A 227 3.35 17.63 -22.49
C LEU A 227 2.84 18.40 -23.72
N PRO A 228 2.30 19.64 -23.57
CA PRO A 228 1.63 20.34 -24.67
C PRO A 228 2.53 20.65 -25.88
N ARG A 229 3.85 20.69 -25.66
CA ARG A 229 4.83 21.02 -26.71
C ARG A 229 5.53 19.81 -27.31
N LEU A 230 5.12 18.61 -26.95
CA LEU A 230 5.72 17.37 -27.44
C LEU A 230 4.74 16.66 -28.36
N ASP A 231 5.20 16.37 -29.59
CA ASP A 231 4.41 15.65 -30.59
C ASP A 231 4.52 14.14 -30.36
N TYR A 232 3.50 13.55 -29.78
CA TYR A 232 3.41 12.12 -29.48
C TYR A 232 3.05 11.25 -30.72
N THR A 233 2.89 11.85 -31.89
CA THR A 233 2.71 11.09 -33.14
C THR A 233 4.08 10.65 -33.71
N GLN A 234 5.16 11.25 -33.24
CA GLN A 234 6.51 10.92 -33.69
C GLN A 234 6.93 9.55 -33.15
N PRO A 235 7.46 8.65 -33.97
CA PRO A 235 7.81 7.29 -33.56
C PRO A 235 8.98 7.23 -32.55
N TRP A 236 9.72 8.33 -32.40
CA TRP A 236 10.82 8.45 -31.44
C TRP A 236 10.39 9.08 -30.09
N VAL A 237 9.13 9.51 -29.97
CA VAL A 237 8.53 9.97 -28.72
C VAL A 237 7.82 8.81 -28.05
N VAL A 238 8.41 8.31 -26.98
CA VAL A 238 7.88 7.17 -26.24
C VAL A 238 7.38 7.64 -24.89
N ASP A 239 6.16 7.26 -24.56
CA ASP A 239 5.60 7.49 -23.23
C ASP A 239 6.32 6.63 -22.19
N GLY A 240 6.72 7.25 -21.06
CA GLY A 240 7.55 6.58 -20.06
C GLY A 240 6.85 5.38 -19.36
N ALA A 241 5.54 5.44 -19.15
CA ALA A 241 4.86 4.31 -18.53
C ALA A 241 4.59 3.17 -19.53
N ASP A 242 4.35 3.49 -20.80
CA ASP A 242 4.26 2.47 -21.86
C ASP A 242 5.62 1.81 -22.07
N TYR A 243 6.71 2.60 -22.01
CA TYR A 243 8.05 2.05 -22.03
C TYR A 243 8.27 1.05 -20.88
N LEU A 244 7.98 1.46 -19.65
CA LEU A 244 8.16 0.59 -18.48
C LEU A 244 7.27 -0.65 -18.55
N ALA A 245 6.02 -0.49 -18.99
CA ALA A 245 5.10 -1.62 -19.12
C ALA A 245 5.64 -2.67 -20.11
N ARG A 246 6.12 -2.25 -21.26
CA ARG A 246 6.72 -3.12 -22.27
C ARG A 246 8.04 -3.73 -21.77
N ALA A 247 8.93 -2.90 -21.22
CA ALA A 247 10.22 -3.37 -20.68
C ALA A 247 10.04 -4.41 -19.57
N ASN A 248 9.07 -4.19 -18.67
CA ASN A 248 8.75 -5.12 -17.60
C ASN A 248 8.04 -6.40 -18.08
N SER A 249 7.44 -6.38 -19.28
CA SER A 249 6.84 -7.55 -19.94
C SER A 249 7.82 -8.30 -20.84
N GLY A 250 9.10 -7.89 -20.89
CA GLY A 250 10.13 -8.56 -21.71
C GLY A 250 10.15 -8.13 -23.19
N ASP A 251 9.37 -7.13 -23.58
CA ASP A 251 9.32 -6.57 -24.95
C ASP A 251 9.64 -5.05 -24.93
N PRO A 252 10.85 -4.63 -24.54
CA PRO A 252 11.20 -3.22 -24.52
C PRO A 252 11.18 -2.62 -25.94
N PRO A 253 10.66 -1.39 -26.12
CA PRO A 253 10.70 -0.74 -27.43
C PRO A 253 12.16 -0.47 -27.84
N ALA A 254 12.43 -0.56 -29.15
CA ALA A 254 13.74 -0.23 -29.68
C ALA A 254 14.04 1.25 -29.44
N LEU A 255 15.14 1.54 -28.79
CA LEU A 255 15.60 2.89 -28.53
C LEU A 255 16.82 3.24 -29.40
N GLY A 256 16.94 4.51 -29.78
CA GLY A 256 18.12 5.00 -30.48
C GLY A 256 19.38 5.04 -29.59
N LYS A 257 20.51 5.37 -30.18
CA LYS A 257 21.80 5.47 -29.46
C LYS A 257 21.82 6.59 -28.37
N ARG A 258 20.96 7.55 -28.49
CA ARG A 258 20.80 8.64 -27.50
C ARG A 258 19.35 8.73 -27.07
N VAL A 259 19.12 8.67 -25.78
CA VAL A 259 17.79 8.76 -25.17
C VAL A 259 17.77 9.95 -24.23
N VAL A 260 16.72 10.77 -24.35
CA VAL A 260 16.47 11.89 -23.43
C VAL A 260 15.21 11.52 -22.61
N VAL A 261 15.34 11.52 -21.31
CA VAL A 261 14.21 11.31 -20.39
C VAL A 261 13.80 12.65 -19.81
N ILE A 262 12.55 13.02 -20.02
CA ILE A 262 11.99 14.28 -19.52
C ILE A 262 11.22 13.99 -18.23
N GLY A 263 11.71 14.53 -17.12
CA GLY A 263 11.13 14.38 -15.78
C GLY A 263 12.17 14.05 -14.73
N GLY A 264 11.83 14.27 -13.45
CA GLY A 264 12.69 14.02 -12.28
C GLY A 264 12.06 13.12 -11.23
N GLY A 265 10.82 12.64 -11.46
CA GLY A 265 10.12 11.73 -10.54
C GLY A 265 10.60 10.29 -10.67
N SER A 266 10.13 9.44 -9.75
CA SER A 266 10.50 8.01 -9.69
C SER A 266 10.33 7.28 -11.02
N GLY A 267 9.24 7.55 -11.76
CA GLY A 267 9.00 6.93 -13.07
C GLY A 267 10.05 7.32 -14.12
N ALA A 268 10.49 8.59 -14.16
CA ALA A 268 11.55 9.03 -15.07
C ALA A 268 12.90 8.38 -14.72
N ILE A 269 13.21 8.25 -13.43
CA ILE A 269 14.41 7.56 -12.95
C ILE A 269 14.36 6.08 -13.33
N ASP A 270 13.20 5.44 -13.17
CA ASP A 270 13.01 4.04 -13.53
C ASP A 270 13.17 3.81 -15.04
N VAL A 271 12.60 4.68 -15.89
CA VAL A 271 12.83 4.66 -17.35
C VAL A 271 14.31 4.81 -17.66
N ALA A 272 14.94 5.82 -17.07
CA ALA A 272 16.36 6.07 -17.29
C ALA A 272 17.26 4.89 -16.94
N ARG A 273 16.98 4.22 -15.83
CA ARG A 273 17.76 3.05 -15.37
C ARG A 273 17.43 1.76 -16.11
N SER A 274 16.23 1.64 -16.67
CA SER A 274 15.81 0.47 -17.44
C SER A 274 16.26 0.53 -18.90
N ALA A 275 16.60 1.70 -19.42
CA ALA A 275 17.05 1.86 -20.82
C ALA A 275 18.49 1.34 -21.00
N PRO A 276 18.73 0.38 -21.91
CA PRO A 276 20.03 -0.32 -22.04
C PRO A 276 21.21 0.58 -22.47
N ALA A 277 20.97 1.81 -22.90
CA ALA A 277 21.98 2.69 -23.53
C ALA A 277 22.57 3.76 -22.60
N MET A 278 22.31 3.75 -21.30
CA MET A 278 22.66 4.90 -20.47
C MET A 278 24.04 4.81 -19.79
N ARG A 279 25.03 5.44 -20.41
CA ARG A 279 26.04 6.19 -19.64
C ARG A 279 25.37 7.48 -19.20
N SER A 280 24.97 7.61 -17.93
CA SER A 280 24.26 8.76 -17.37
C SER A 280 25.15 10.01 -17.46
N ARG A 281 24.72 11.02 -18.23
CA ARG A 281 25.08 12.41 -17.95
C ARG A 281 23.89 13.04 -17.24
N SER A 282 24.06 13.37 -15.97
CA SER A 282 23.06 14.13 -15.22
C SER A 282 22.87 15.50 -15.84
N LEU A 283 21.68 15.77 -16.38
CA LEU A 283 21.26 17.13 -16.67
C LEU A 283 20.82 17.78 -15.36
N ARG A 284 21.56 18.78 -14.89
CA ARG A 284 21.10 19.62 -13.77
C ARG A 284 20.00 20.53 -14.30
N TRP A 285 18.83 20.46 -13.71
CA TRP A 285 17.81 21.48 -13.87
C TRP A 285 18.23 22.70 -13.07
N LYS A 286 18.28 23.87 -13.72
CA LYS A 286 18.19 25.14 -13.01
C LYS A 286 16.71 25.41 -12.78
N ALA A 287 16.36 25.62 -11.51
CA ALA A 287 15.04 26.04 -11.07
C ALA A 287 14.67 27.41 -11.63
#